data_13a567299b47199530ab5a6612abb9ef
#
_entry.id   13a567299b47199530ab5a6612abb9ef
#
_cell.length_a   1.000
_cell.length_b   1.000
_cell.length_c   1.000
_cell.angle_alpha   90.00
_cell.angle_beta   90.00
_cell.angle_gamma   90.00
#
_symmetry.space_group_name_H-M   'P 1'
#
loop_
_entity.id
_entity.type
_entity.pdbx_description
1 polymer ?
#
loop_
_entity_poly.entity_id
_entity_poly.type
_entity_poly.pdbx_seq_one_letter_code
_entity_poly.pdbx_strand_id
1 'polypeptide(L)'
;GVAGAQGGTLTFIVGGSDTALVQARPLLEAMGKNIFHAGDAGAGQVAKICNNMLLSVLMSGTAEALQLGVDNGLDPSVLSEIMRKSSGGNWALEVYNPYPGVMEPAPASRDYEGGFLVDLMIKDLGLAMASALDTGTATPMGSLARSLYVAHGDNGFGQVDFSSIQKLFQRD
;
A
#
# COMPACT_ATOMS: atom_id res chain seq x y z
N GLY A 1 9.24 2.91 -4.28
CA GLY A 1 8.76 4.27 -4.53
C GLY A 1 9.89 5.29 -4.51
N VAL A 2 9.56 6.60 -4.52
CA VAL A 2 10.55 7.68 -4.61
C VAL A 2 11.60 7.63 -3.49
N ALA A 3 11.17 7.46 -2.25
CA ALA A 3 12.09 7.37 -1.10
C ALA A 3 13.04 6.16 -1.22
N GLY A 4 12.54 5.00 -1.67
CA GLY A 4 13.36 3.83 -1.92
C GLY A 4 14.36 4.04 -3.06
N ALA A 5 13.97 4.78 -4.10
CA ALA A 5 14.87 5.12 -5.21
C ALA A 5 15.98 6.06 -4.76
N GLN A 6 15.64 7.11 -4.00
CA GLN A 6 16.62 8.04 -3.43
C GLN A 6 17.60 7.38 -2.46
N GLY A 7 17.11 6.42 -1.66
CA GLY A 7 17.89 5.67 -0.70
C GLY A 7 18.66 4.47 -1.28
N GLY A 8 18.50 4.14 -2.56
CA GLY A 8 19.07 2.93 -3.16
C GLY A 8 18.55 1.63 -2.52
N THR A 9 17.34 1.66 -1.97
CA THR A 9 16.74 0.55 -1.21
C THR A 9 15.52 -0.08 -1.89
N LEU A 10 15.37 0.13 -3.21
CA LEU A 10 14.25 -0.43 -3.96
C LEU A 10 14.17 -1.96 -3.82
N THR A 11 12.96 -2.45 -3.82
CA THR A 11 12.68 -3.87 -4.04
C THR A 11 12.21 -4.06 -5.48
N PHE A 12 12.94 -4.85 -6.24
CA PHE A 12 12.59 -5.23 -7.61
C PHE A 12 11.88 -6.58 -7.61
N ILE A 13 10.73 -6.62 -8.25
CA ILE A 13 9.97 -7.85 -8.49
C ILE A 13 10.03 -8.12 -10.00
N VAL A 14 10.84 -9.07 -10.40
CA VAL A 14 11.23 -9.30 -11.81
C VAL A 14 10.52 -10.52 -12.34
N GLY A 15 9.89 -10.38 -13.52
CA GLY A 15 9.43 -11.49 -14.34
C GLY A 15 10.26 -11.59 -15.62
N GLY A 16 10.64 -12.80 -16.01
CA GLY A 16 11.44 -13.06 -17.21
C GLY A 16 12.29 -14.32 -17.06
N SER A 17 13.05 -14.68 -18.09
CA SER A 17 13.95 -15.84 -18.02
C SER A 17 15.10 -15.61 -17.03
N ASP A 18 15.63 -16.72 -16.47
CA ASP A 18 16.81 -16.68 -15.59
C ASP A 18 18.00 -15.99 -16.25
N THR A 19 18.21 -16.24 -17.56
CA THR A 19 19.29 -15.60 -18.31
C THR A 19 19.12 -14.08 -18.38
N ALA A 20 17.91 -13.58 -18.62
CA ALA A 20 17.64 -12.14 -18.65
C ALA A 20 17.83 -11.52 -17.25
N LEU A 21 17.39 -12.20 -16.19
CA LEU A 21 17.61 -11.74 -14.82
C LEU A 21 19.10 -11.67 -14.47
N VAL A 22 19.89 -12.68 -14.84
CA VAL A 22 21.34 -12.68 -14.60
C VAL A 22 22.01 -11.49 -15.28
N GLN A 23 21.63 -11.17 -16.51
CA GLN A 23 22.16 -10.02 -17.24
C GLN A 23 21.73 -8.68 -16.64
N ALA A 24 20.49 -8.56 -16.15
CA ALA A 24 19.98 -7.33 -15.55
C ALA A 24 20.45 -7.10 -14.10
N ARG A 25 20.79 -8.16 -13.38
CA ARG A 25 21.11 -8.14 -11.96
C ARG A 25 22.11 -7.06 -11.54
N PRO A 26 23.26 -6.86 -12.22
CA PRO A 26 24.22 -5.82 -11.79
C PRO A 26 23.63 -4.40 -11.79
N LEU A 27 22.71 -4.11 -12.74
CA LEU A 27 22.03 -2.82 -12.82
C LEU A 27 20.98 -2.69 -11.70
N LEU A 28 20.24 -3.76 -11.44
CA LEU A 28 19.23 -3.77 -10.39
C LEU A 28 19.86 -3.63 -8.99
N GLU A 29 20.99 -4.29 -8.74
CA GLU A 29 21.74 -4.20 -7.48
C GLU A 29 22.33 -2.80 -7.24
N ALA A 30 22.64 -2.04 -8.29
CA ALA A 30 23.06 -0.65 -8.18
C ALA A 30 21.94 0.31 -7.73
N MET A 31 20.68 -0.08 -7.90
CA MET A 31 19.51 0.78 -7.64
C MET A 31 18.64 0.29 -6.46
N GLY A 32 18.82 -0.93 -6.00
CA GLY A 32 17.96 -1.51 -4.99
C GLY A 32 18.63 -2.58 -4.14
N LYS A 33 17.95 -2.92 -3.04
CA LYS A 33 18.47 -3.85 -2.03
C LYS A 33 17.95 -5.28 -2.20
N ASN A 34 16.71 -5.42 -2.65
CA ASN A 34 16.07 -6.71 -2.79
C ASN A 34 15.69 -6.96 -4.25
N ILE A 35 16.02 -8.14 -4.77
CA ILE A 35 15.67 -8.54 -6.14
C ILE A 35 15.03 -9.93 -6.05
N PHE A 36 13.73 -9.98 -6.36
CA PHE A 36 12.96 -11.22 -6.38
C PHE A 36 12.66 -11.63 -7.83
N HIS A 37 12.99 -12.87 -8.18
CA HIS A 37 12.55 -13.48 -9.41
C HIS A 37 11.17 -14.10 -9.19
N ALA A 38 10.14 -13.51 -9.77
CA ALA A 38 8.76 -13.92 -9.57
C ALA A 38 8.31 -15.05 -10.52
N GLY A 39 9.11 -15.36 -11.53
CA GLY A 39 8.81 -16.35 -12.58
C GLY A 39 8.95 -15.76 -13.97
N ASP A 40 8.23 -16.32 -14.95
CA ASP A 40 8.27 -15.93 -16.36
C ASP A 40 7.83 -14.48 -16.62
N ALA A 41 7.90 -14.06 -17.88
CA ALA A 41 7.46 -12.73 -18.30
C ALA A 41 6.02 -12.43 -17.85
N GLY A 42 5.83 -11.27 -17.19
CA GLY A 42 4.55 -10.87 -16.60
C GLY A 42 4.40 -11.23 -15.11
N ALA A 43 5.11 -12.23 -14.58
CA ALA A 43 4.98 -12.67 -13.19
C ALA A 43 5.30 -11.54 -12.18
N GLY A 44 6.28 -10.69 -12.49
CA GLY A 44 6.62 -9.54 -11.63
C GLY A 44 5.48 -8.53 -11.50
N GLN A 45 4.76 -8.25 -12.59
CA GLN A 45 3.59 -7.38 -12.59
C GLN A 45 2.44 -7.98 -11.79
N VAL A 46 2.17 -9.28 -11.96
CA VAL A 46 1.14 -9.98 -11.17
C VAL A 46 1.48 -9.95 -9.69
N ALA A 47 2.72 -10.26 -9.31
CA ALA A 47 3.15 -10.20 -7.92
C ALA A 47 2.98 -8.79 -7.32
N LYS A 48 3.31 -7.74 -8.09
CA LYS A 48 3.12 -6.35 -7.66
C LYS A 48 1.66 -6.00 -7.42
N ILE A 49 0.75 -6.33 -8.34
CA ILE A 49 -0.68 -6.01 -8.17
C ILE A 49 -1.31 -6.80 -7.01
N CYS A 50 -0.90 -8.06 -6.78
CA CYS A 50 -1.31 -8.82 -5.61
C CYS A 50 -0.85 -8.15 -4.31
N ASN A 51 0.42 -7.71 -4.25
CA ASN A 51 0.95 -6.98 -3.09
C ASN A 51 0.18 -5.69 -2.84
N ASN A 52 -0.08 -4.90 -3.88
CA ASN A 52 -0.76 -3.61 -3.72
C ASN A 52 -2.26 -3.78 -3.40
N MET A 53 -2.90 -4.84 -3.89
CA MET A 53 -4.25 -5.19 -3.46
C MET A 53 -4.27 -5.52 -1.97
N LEU A 54 -3.36 -6.37 -1.47
CA LEU A 54 -3.27 -6.65 -0.05
C LEU A 54 -2.96 -5.39 0.76
N LEU A 55 -2.01 -4.56 0.30
CA LEU A 55 -1.65 -3.30 0.94
C LEU A 55 -2.86 -2.37 1.10
N SER A 56 -3.71 -2.25 0.07
CA SER A 56 -4.91 -1.42 0.14
C SER A 56 -5.91 -1.90 1.19
N VAL A 57 -6.08 -3.21 1.32
CA VAL A 57 -6.96 -3.82 2.34
C VAL A 57 -6.40 -3.57 3.75
N LEU A 58 -5.10 -3.79 3.94
CA LEU A 58 -4.42 -3.54 5.22
C LEU A 58 -4.51 -2.07 5.62
N MET A 59 -4.30 -1.14 4.70
CA MET A 59 -4.37 0.29 4.96
C MET A 59 -5.79 0.72 5.32
N SER A 60 -6.79 0.31 4.54
CA SER A 60 -8.20 0.64 4.81
C SER A 60 -8.65 0.08 6.15
N GLY A 61 -8.37 -1.20 6.43
CA GLY A 61 -8.75 -1.83 7.69
C GLY A 61 -8.04 -1.22 8.90
N THR A 62 -6.78 -0.80 8.75
CA THR A 62 -6.05 -0.09 9.80
C THR A 62 -6.66 1.27 10.07
N ALA A 63 -7.02 2.02 9.03
CA ALA A 63 -7.65 3.33 9.14
C ALA A 63 -9.03 3.25 9.83
N GLU A 64 -9.86 2.28 9.44
CA GLU A 64 -11.16 2.01 10.09
C GLU A 64 -10.98 1.68 11.57
N ALA A 65 -10.05 0.78 11.91
CA ALA A 65 -9.83 0.34 13.28
C ALA A 65 -9.32 1.48 14.17
N LEU A 66 -8.40 2.32 13.67
CA LEU A 66 -7.92 3.50 14.38
C LEU A 66 -9.06 4.50 14.61
N GLN A 67 -9.85 4.79 13.58
CA GLN A 67 -10.97 5.72 13.73
C GLN A 67 -12.02 5.20 14.71
N LEU A 68 -12.38 3.92 14.63
CA LEU A 68 -13.31 3.30 15.61
C LEU A 68 -12.81 3.47 17.05
N GLY A 69 -11.53 3.27 17.29
CA GLY A 69 -10.94 3.44 18.61
C GLY A 69 -10.98 4.89 19.08
N VAL A 70 -10.63 5.84 18.21
CA VAL A 70 -10.68 7.28 18.52
C VAL A 70 -12.11 7.74 18.82
N ASP A 71 -13.09 7.29 18.04
CA ASP A 71 -14.52 7.58 18.29
C ASP A 71 -15.02 7.01 19.63
N ASN A 72 -14.32 6.00 20.17
CA ASN A 72 -14.56 5.46 21.51
C ASN A 72 -13.68 6.08 22.61
N GLY A 73 -12.94 7.14 22.29
CA GLY A 73 -12.13 7.91 23.25
C GLY A 73 -10.73 7.36 23.49
N LEU A 74 -10.23 6.44 22.66
CA LEU A 74 -8.86 5.95 22.76
C LEU A 74 -7.88 6.94 22.10
N ASP A 75 -6.71 7.09 22.70
CA ASP A 75 -5.60 7.79 22.08
C ASP A 75 -5.09 6.97 20.86
N PRO A 76 -4.96 7.57 19.66
CA PRO A 76 -4.58 6.84 18.45
C PRO A 76 -3.16 6.28 18.51
N SER A 77 -2.23 6.91 19.24
CA SER A 77 -0.86 6.41 19.41
C SER A 77 -0.83 5.17 20.29
N VAL A 78 -1.60 5.20 21.39
CA VAL A 78 -1.74 4.05 22.30
C VAL A 78 -2.41 2.88 21.59
N LEU A 79 -3.51 3.13 20.88
CA LEU A 79 -4.22 2.09 20.13
C LEU A 79 -3.32 1.50 19.03
N SER A 80 -2.59 2.33 18.32
CA SER A 80 -1.64 1.90 17.28
C SER A 80 -0.58 0.95 17.84
N GLU A 81 -0.01 1.27 19.02
CA GLU A 81 0.98 0.42 19.68
C GLU A 81 0.38 -0.92 20.15
N ILE A 82 -0.84 -0.90 20.69
CA ILE A 82 -1.56 -2.12 21.08
C ILE A 82 -1.76 -3.02 19.85
N MET A 83 -2.31 -2.48 18.74
CA MET A 83 -2.54 -3.25 17.52
C MET A 83 -1.23 -3.77 16.92
N ARG A 84 -0.18 -2.94 16.89
CA ARG A 84 1.14 -3.31 16.37
C ARG A 84 1.76 -4.50 17.11
N LYS A 85 1.52 -4.62 18.42
CA LYS A 85 2.04 -5.69 19.29
C LYS A 85 1.08 -6.87 19.43
N SER A 86 -0.10 -6.80 18.82
CA SER A 86 -1.13 -7.83 18.90
C SER A 86 -1.37 -8.46 17.52
N SER A 87 -2.38 -9.30 17.41
CA SER A 87 -2.74 -10.02 16.17
C SER A 87 -3.14 -9.14 15.00
N GLY A 88 -3.45 -7.86 15.22
CA GLY A 88 -3.71 -6.84 14.20
C GLY A 88 -2.44 -6.23 13.58
N GLY A 89 -1.25 -6.60 14.06
CA GLY A 89 0.03 -6.06 13.58
C GLY A 89 0.19 -6.22 12.07
N ASN A 90 0.57 -5.13 11.39
CA ASN A 90 0.73 -5.12 9.94
C ASN A 90 1.65 -3.97 9.50
N TRP A 91 2.05 -3.97 8.22
CA TRP A 91 2.99 -3.00 7.64
C TRP A 91 2.55 -1.53 7.84
N ALA A 92 1.25 -1.23 7.73
CA ALA A 92 0.76 0.14 7.92
C ALA A 92 1.03 0.64 9.35
N LEU A 93 0.76 -0.19 10.36
CA LEU A 93 1.04 0.14 11.76
C LEU A 93 2.54 0.25 12.07
N GLU A 94 3.38 -0.53 11.39
CA GLU A 94 4.81 -0.60 11.68
C GLU A 94 5.62 0.55 11.08
N VAL A 95 5.30 0.97 9.84
CA VAL A 95 6.15 1.89 9.09
C VAL A 95 5.40 2.98 8.30
N TYR A 96 4.06 2.95 8.29
CA TYR A 96 3.27 3.84 7.43
C TYR A 96 1.90 4.20 8.02
N ASN A 97 1.87 4.55 9.30
CA ASN A 97 0.62 4.77 10.04
C ASN A 97 -0.25 5.85 9.36
N PRO A 98 -1.55 5.56 9.09
CA PRO A 98 -2.43 6.51 8.40
C PRO A 98 -2.97 7.63 9.30
N TYR A 99 -2.86 7.51 10.62
CA TYR A 99 -3.41 8.52 11.53
C TYR A 99 -2.43 9.67 11.76
N PRO A 100 -2.86 10.94 11.55
CA PRO A 100 -1.99 12.11 11.71
C PRO A 100 -1.33 12.17 13.12
N GLY A 101 -0.03 12.49 13.14
CA GLY A 101 0.72 12.70 14.39
C GLY A 101 1.18 11.42 15.12
N VAL A 102 0.71 10.23 14.69
CA VAL A 102 1.13 8.95 15.32
C VAL A 102 2.53 8.54 14.91
N MET A 103 2.91 8.81 13.67
CA MET A 103 4.22 8.41 13.12
C MET A 103 4.82 9.56 12.31
N GLU A 104 5.80 10.27 12.86
CA GLU A 104 6.41 11.45 12.25
C GLU A 104 6.89 11.24 10.79
N PRO A 105 7.59 10.15 10.42
CA PRO A 105 8.04 9.95 9.05
C PRO A 105 6.93 9.61 8.05
N ALA A 106 5.73 9.22 8.52
CA ALA A 106 4.64 8.83 7.64
C ALA A 106 4.01 10.06 6.95
N PRO A 107 3.51 9.91 5.70
CA PRO A 107 2.83 11.00 5.00
C PRO A 107 1.65 11.59 5.78
N ALA A 108 0.96 10.79 6.58
CA ALA A 108 -0.14 11.25 7.43
C ALA A 108 0.25 12.41 8.38
N SER A 109 1.53 12.48 8.81
CA SER A 109 2.01 13.54 9.71
C SER A 109 2.47 14.81 8.97
N ARG A 110 2.30 14.87 7.64
CA ARG A 110 2.55 16.05 6.81
C ARG A 110 1.45 16.23 5.75
N ASP A 111 0.21 16.22 6.19
CA ASP A 111 -1.00 16.40 5.37
C ASP A 111 -1.11 15.44 4.17
N TYR A 112 -0.53 14.24 4.29
CA TYR A 112 -0.49 13.21 3.24
C TYR A 112 0.24 13.65 1.98
N GLU A 113 1.17 14.58 2.09
CA GLU A 113 1.98 15.02 0.95
C GLU A 113 3.04 13.97 0.57
N GLY A 114 3.24 13.82 -0.75
CA GLY A 114 4.19 12.87 -1.32
C GLY A 114 3.73 11.42 -1.22
N GLY A 115 4.66 10.48 -1.07
CA GLY A 115 4.36 9.07 -0.92
C GLY A 115 3.83 8.38 -2.19
N PHE A 116 2.85 7.50 -2.03
CA PHE A 116 2.20 6.75 -3.09
C PHE A 116 0.76 7.24 -3.29
N LEU A 117 0.46 7.83 -4.44
CA LEU A 117 -0.79 8.54 -4.67
C LEU A 117 -2.02 7.62 -4.67
N VAL A 118 -3.16 8.14 -4.20
CA VAL A 118 -4.48 7.49 -4.30
C VAL A 118 -4.78 7.07 -5.74
N ASP A 119 -4.56 7.93 -6.74
CA ASP A 119 -4.78 7.60 -8.16
C ASP A 119 -3.94 6.42 -8.63
N LEU A 120 -2.71 6.28 -8.13
CA LEU A 120 -1.86 5.13 -8.45
C LEU A 120 -2.36 3.85 -7.76
N MET A 121 -2.89 3.95 -6.54
CA MET A 121 -3.53 2.82 -5.87
C MET A 121 -4.79 2.38 -6.62
N ILE A 122 -5.65 3.31 -7.03
CA ILE A 122 -6.86 3.04 -7.84
C ILE A 122 -6.48 2.31 -9.14
N LYS A 123 -5.45 2.79 -9.83
CA LYS A 123 -4.93 2.15 -11.05
C LYS A 123 -4.47 0.72 -10.77
N ASP A 124 -3.64 0.50 -9.75
CA ASP A 124 -3.10 -0.83 -9.43
C ASP A 124 -4.22 -1.80 -8.99
N LEU A 125 -5.22 -1.32 -8.24
CA LEU A 125 -6.42 -2.09 -7.90
C LEU A 125 -7.27 -2.42 -9.12
N GLY A 126 -7.37 -1.51 -10.09
CA GLY A 126 -8.03 -1.77 -11.38
C GLY A 126 -7.38 -2.92 -12.14
N LEU A 127 -6.04 -2.95 -12.19
CA LEU A 127 -5.29 -4.05 -12.80
C LEU A 127 -5.50 -5.38 -12.05
N ALA A 128 -5.54 -5.34 -10.72
CA ALA A 128 -5.81 -6.52 -9.91
C ALA A 128 -7.22 -7.08 -10.16
N MET A 129 -8.24 -6.22 -10.26
CA MET A 129 -9.61 -6.64 -10.57
C MET A 129 -9.74 -7.20 -11.99
N ALA A 130 -9.06 -6.62 -12.98
CA ALA A 130 -9.03 -7.16 -14.34
C ALA A 130 -8.39 -8.57 -14.34
N SER A 131 -7.27 -8.75 -13.68
CA SER A 131 -6.62 -10.06 -13.55
C SER A 131 -7.51 -11.07 -12.81
N ALA A 132 -8.21 -10.64 -11.77
CA ALA A 132 -9.15 -11.51 -11.05
C ALA A 132 -10.31 -11.97 -11.93
N LEU A 133 -10.82 -11.08 -12.79
CA LEU A 133 -11.87 -11.42 -13.76
C LEU A 133 -11.37 -12.44 -14.80
N ASP A 134 -10.17 -12.22 -15.34
CA ASP A 134 -9.57 -13.09 -16.36
C ASP A 134 -9.30 -14.51 -15.82
N THR A 135 -8.93 -14.63 -14.56
CA THR A 135 -8.62 -15.92 -13.90
C THR A 135 -9.81 -16.56 -13.19
N GLY A 136 -10.93 -15.84 -13.06
CA GLY A 136 -12.07 -16.30 -12.26
C GLY A 136 -11.81 -16.30 -10.74
N THR A 137 -10.81 -15.56 -10.25
CA THR A 137 -10.46 -15.51 -8.83
C THR A 137 -11.39 -14.57 -8.07
N ALA A 138 -12.02 -15.06 -6.99
CA ALA A 138 -12.84 -14.21 -6.12
C ALA A 138 -11.95 -13.30 -5.25
N THR A 139 -12.16 -11.98 -5.36
CA THR A 139 -11.40 -10.96 -4.62
C THR A 139 -12.32 -9.95 -3.91
N PRO A 140 -13.24 -10.38 -3.01
CA PRO A 140 -14.22 -9.48 -2.41
C PRO A 140 -13.58 -8.34 -1.60
N MET A 141 -12.53 -8.61 -0.83
CA MET A 141 -11.82 -7.60 -0.05
C MET A 141 -11.10 -6.58 -0.95
N GLY A 142 -10.44 -7.05 -2.01
CA GLY A 142 -9.80 -6.18 -3.00
C GLY A 142 -10.80 -5.30 -3.75
N SER A 143 -11.98 -5.85 -4.08
CA SER A 143 -13.06 -5.12 -4.73
C SER A 143 -13.64 -4.03 -3.82
N LEU A 144 -13.84 -4.33 -2.54
CA LEU A 144 -14.29 -3.35 -1.55
C LEU A 144 -13.25 -2.24 -1.37
N ALA A 145 -11.98 -2.61 -1.15
CA ALA A 145 -10.90 -1.63 -1.03
C ALA A 145 -10.83 -0.71 -2.26
N ARG A 146 -10.94 -1.27 -3.48
CA ARG A 146 -10.99 -0.46 -4.70
C ARG A 146 -12.15 0.54 -4.68
N SER A 147 -13.33 0.12 -4.27
CA SER A 147 -14.51 1.01 -4.21
C SER A 147 -14.30 2.16 -3.23
N LEU A 148 -13.69 1.88 -2.07
CA LEU A 148 -13.33 2.91 -1.08
C LEU A 148 -12.33 3.92 -1.66
N TYR A 149 -11.25 3.45 -2.31
CA TYR A 149 -10.26 4.33 -2.91
C TYR A 149 -10.82 5.15 -4.08
N VAL A 150 -11.70 4.58 -4.91
CA VAL A 150 -12.37 5.33 -5.98
C VAL A 150 -13.23 6.45 -5.39
N ALA A 151 -14.08 6.13 -4.41
CA ALA A 151 -14.90 7.15 -3.73
C ALA A 151 -14.03 8.24 -3.08
N HIS A 152 -12.89 7.87 -2.48
CA HIS A 152 -11.95 8.82 -1.89
C HIS A 152 -11.28 9.71 -2.95
N GLY A 153 -10.86 9.14 -4.08
CA GLY A 153 -10.30 9.88 -5.22
C GLY A 153 -11.30 10.87 -5.83
N ASP A 154 -12.56 10.43 -6.02
CA ASP A 154 -13.65 11.27 -6.54
C ASP A 154 -13.97 12.46 -5.62
N ASN A 155 -13.69 12.34 -4.32
CA ASN A 155 -13.80 13.43 -3.35
C ASN A 155 -12.59 14.39 -3.36
N GLY A 156 -11.70 14.31 -4.36
CA GLY A 156 -10.61 15.23 -4.57
C GLY A 156 -9.27 14.82 -3.96
N PHE A 157 -9.16 13.59 -3.41
CA PHE A 157 -7.93 13.10 -2.78
C PHE A 157 -7.02 12.28 -3.72
N GLY A 158 -7.23 12.33 -5.03
CA GLY A 158 -6.47 11.53 -6.01
C GLY A 158 -4.97 11.78 -5.99
N GLN A 159 -4.54 13.03 -5.71
CA GLN A 159 -3.15 13.48 -5.79
C GLN A 159 -2.42 13.52 -4.44
N VAL A 160 -2.99 12.98 -3.38
CA VAL A 160 -2.33 12.82 -2.09
C VAL A 160 -1.99 11.35 -1.82
N ASP A 161 -1.23 11.09 -0.77
CA ASP A 161 -0.80 9.74 -0.40
C ASP A 161 -2.00 8.82 -0.09
N PHE A 162 -1.90 7.55 -0.46
CA PHE A 162 -2.97 6.56 -0.31
C PHE A 162 -3.39 6.32 1.15
N SER A 163 -2.52 6.63 2.12
CA SER A 163 -2.86 6.56 3.54
C SER A 163 -3.90 7.62 3.94
N SER A 164 -4.15 8.63 3.09
CA SER A 164 -5.21 9.62 3.26
C SER A 164 -6.61 9.01 3.27
N ILE A 165 -6.77 7.73 2.94
CA ILE A 165 -8.01 6.97 3.12
C ILE A 165 -8.52 7.08 4.57
N GLN A 166 -7.67 7.38 5.54
CA GLN A 166 -8.04 7.70 6.91
C GLN A 166 -9.11 8.81 6.98
N LYS A 167 -9.02 9.82 6.11
CA LYS A 167 -9.99 10.93 6.07
C LYS A 167 -11.40 10.50 5.66
N LEU A 168 -11.53 9.37 4.95
CA LEU A 168 -12.84 8.83 4.57
C LEU A 168 -13.65 8.35 5.79
N PHE A 169 -12.97 7.97 6.87
CA PHE A 169 -13.58 7.43 8.08
C PHE A 169 -13.73 8.46 9.20
N GLN A 170 -13.05 9.62 9.08
CA GLN A 170 -13.18 10.72 10.06
C GLN A 170 -14.58 11.35 9.95
N ARG A 171 -15.12 11.72 11.08
CA ARG A 171 -16.35 12.52 11.18
C ARG A 171 -15.99 14.00 11.33
N ASP A 172 -16.77 14.85 10.69
CA ASP A 172 -16.68 16.32 10.87
C ASP A 172 -17.02 16.73 12.32
#